data_4188d21cb0075dc4c330ae11ea994d6c
#
_entry.id   4188d21cb0075dc4c330ae11ea994d6c
#
_cell.length_a   1.000
_cell.length_b   1.000
_cell.length_c   1.000
_cell.angle_alpha   90.00
_cell.angle_beta   90.00
_cell.angle_gamma   90.00
#
_symmetry.space_group_name_H-M   'P 1'
#
loop_
_entity.id
_entity.type
_entity.pdbx_description
1 polymer ?
#
loop_
_entity_poly.entity_id
_entity_poly.type
_entity_poly.pdbx_seq_one_letter_code
_entity_poly.pdbx_strand_id
1 'polypeptide(L)'
;VETAQQVAVLRDPATRQVIAALKRWRADGKGHAFLYEPDRITRLVTVGNVVDDAAFPSDSFRTVETFPNPFGVVPVVPVVNRGRLLEADGVSEMGDVLDLSDALNKLMADLMVTSEYYARPRRWATGLEIVEDDDGNPVKPFSAALDDIWQSEAPETKFGQFDAARLDGYTDAAALITQQIGALTGLPPHYLGLHGDQPASADAIRSSEASLVARCHSLQRTFGAAWAEVARLMLAVRADADTQDIETVWKSAETRTPAQQADAAAKLVNIGMPLEVALADVFGMSPSDIERVRQARRGAALDAAGVDFSKVEL
;
A
#
# COMPACT_ATOMS: atom_id res chain seq x y z
N VAL A 1 -6.86 15.23 -3.08
CA VAL A 1 -5.57 14.62 -2.72
C VAL A 1 -4.71 14.56 -3.98
N GLU A 2 -3.47 15.04 -3.88
CA GLU A 2 -2.53 15.12 -5.00
C GLU A 2 -1.31 14.25 -4.73
N THR A 3 -0.60 13.85 -5.76
CA THR A 3 0.61 13.04 -5.63
C THR A 3 1.84 13.90 -5.37
N ALA A 4 2.88 13.32 -4.75
CA ALA A 4 4.17 13.99 -4.56
C ALA A 4 4.87 14.35 -5.89
N GLN A 5 4.48 13.74 -7.01
CA GLN A 5 4.97 14.11 -8.34
C GLN A 5 4.39 15.43 -8.85
N GLN A 6 3.20 15.81 -8.38
CA GLN A 6 2.48 16.99 -8.83
C GLN A 6 2.59 18.17 -7.88
N VAL A 7 2.84 17.91 -6.59
CA VAL A 7 2.89 18.95 -5.55
C VAL A 7 4.19 18.86 -4.78
N ALA A 8 4.87 19.99 -4.67
CA ALA A 8 6.03 20.18 -3.82
C ALA A 8 5.75 21.28 -2.80
N VAL A 9 6.30 21.15 -1.60
CA VAL A 9 6.19 22.14 -0.53
C VAL A 9 7.56 22.65 -0.13
N LEU A 10 7.64 23.95 0.15
CA LEU A 10 8.80 24.57 0.75
C LEU A 10 8.50 24.86 2.23
N ARG A 11 9.38 24.41 3.10
CA ARG A 11 9.25 24.60 4.55
C ARG A 11 10.29 25.60 5.06
N ASP A 12 9.91 26.38 6.03
CA ASP A 12 10.84 27.16 6.82
C ASP A 12 11.76 26.21 7.64
N PRO A 13 13.08 26.35 7.53
CA PRO A 13 14.02 25.46 8.23
C PRO A 13 13.92 25.54 9.77
N ALA A 14 13.55 26.69 10.31
CA ALA A 14 13.48 26.92 11.75
C ALA A 14 12.15 26.47 12.35
N THR A 15 11.03 26.84 11.72
CA THR A 15 9.68 26.57 12.23
C THR A 15 9.07 25.30 11.65
N ARG A 16 9.59 24.81 10.52
CA ARG A 16 9.09 23.70 9.70
C ARG A 16 7.69 23.93 9.11
N GLN A 17 7.17 25.11 9.23
CA GLN A 17 5.90 25.48 8.61
C GLN A 17 6.04 25.53 7.08
N VAL A 18 4.97 25.23 6.38
CA VAL A 18 4.92 25.36 4.93
C VAL A 18 4.82 26.84 4.58
N ILE A 19 5.84 27.37 3.90
CA ILE A 19 5.91 28.80 3.51
C ILE A 19 5.56 29.02 2.04
N ALA A 20 5.66 27.99 1.20
CA ALA A 20 5.17 28.00 -0.16
C ALA A 20 4.84 26.58 -0.61
N ALA A 21 3.98 26.45 -1.61
CA ALA A 21 3.72 25.19 -2.27
C ALA A 21 3.52 25.40 -3.78
N LEU A 22 3.98 24.43 -4.56
CA LEU A 22 3.85 24.42 -6.00
C LEU A 22 3.06 23.19 -6.42
N LYS A 23 1.89 23.40 -7.05
CA LYS A 23 1.16 22.35 -7.75
C LYS A 23 1.39 22.50 -9.25
N ARG A 24 1.73 21.41 -9.94
CA ARG A 24 1.95 21.40 -11.38
C ARG A 24 1.24 20.24 -12.04
N TRP A 25 0.75 20.46 -13.26
CA TRP A 25 0.12 19.43 -14.10
C TRP A 25 0.29 19.77 -15.57
N ARG A 26 -0.01 18.82 -16.43
CA ARG A 26 -0.04 19.01 -17.90
C ARG A 26 -1.47 18.97 -18.40
N ALA A 27 -1.78 19.90 -19.29
CA ALA A 27 -3.04 19.94 -20.02
C ALA A 27 -2.83 20.68 -21.35
N ASP A 28 -3.49 20.23 -22.39
CA ASP A 28 -3.47 20.86 -23.73
C ASP A 28 -2.06 21.08 -24.29
N GLY A 29 -1.14 20.14 -24.04
CA GLY A 29 0.24 20.21 -24.47
C GLY A 29 1.09 21.25 -23.72
N LYS A 30 0.58 21.87 -22.65
CA LYS A 30 1.27 22.87 -21.84
C LYS A 30 1.44 22.41 -20.41
N GLY A 31 2.49 22.92 -19.77
CA GLY A 31 2.66 22.83 -18.32
C GLY A 31 1.89 23.96 -17.63
N HIS A 32 1.10 23.62 -16.65
CA HIS A 32 0.39 24.54 -15.77
C HIS A 32 0.92 24.41 -14.37
N ALA A 33 0.98 25.52 -13.62
CA ALA A 33 1.29 25.46 -12.21
C ALA A 33 0.51 26.50 -11.41
N PHE A 34 0.26 26.18 -10.13
CA PHE A 34 -0.11 27.14 -9.10
C PHE A 34 1.00 27.21 -8.07
N LEU A 35 1.47 28.43 -7.82
CA LEU A 35 2.34 28.75 -6.69
C LEU A 35 1.47 29.35 -5.59
N TYR A 36 1.42 28.66 -4.46
CA TYR A 36 0.68 29.09 -3.26
C TYR A 36 1.67 29.70 -2.27
N GLU A 37 1.39 30.93 -1.89
CA GLU A 37 2.09 31.69 -0.85
C GLU A 37 1.05 32.14 0.19
N PRO A 38 1.43 32.56 1.40
CA PRO A 38 0.46 32.94 2.42
C PRO A 38 -0.46 34.09 2.02
N ASP A 39 0.05 35.06 1.26
CA ASP A 39 -0.63 36.28 0.85
C ASP A 39 -1.26 36.21 -0.54
N ARG A 40 -0.76 35.34 -1.42
CA ARG A 40 -1.18 35.29 -2.84
C ARG A 40 -1.10 33.88 -3.41
N ILE A 41 -1.84 33.69 -4.49
CA ILE A 41 -1.78 32.50 -5.34
C ILE A 41 -1.48 32.96 -6.77
N THR A 42 -0.41 32.41 -7.36
CA THR A 42 0.04 32.77 -8.70
C THR A 42 -0.18 31.62 -9.66
N ARG A 43 -0.93 31.86 -10.73
CA ARG A 43 -1.12 30.91 -11.84
C ARG A 43 -0.04 31.09 -12.88
N LEU A 44 0.59 29.97 -13.25
CA LEU A 44 1.72 29.92 -14.18
C LEU A 44 1.39 28.97 -15.34
N VAL A 45 1.87 29.27 -16.53
CA VAL A 45 1.74 28.41 -17.73
C VAL A 45 3.05 28.45 -18.51
N THR A 46 3.46 27.33 -19.10
CA THR A 46 4.67 27.29 -19.95
C THR A 46 4.45 28.05 -21.26
N VAL A 47 5.52 28.72 -21.75
CA VAL A 47 5.50 29.47 -23.01
C VAL A 47 5.41 28.52 -24.21
N GLY A 48 6.07 27.36 -24.15
CA GLY A 48 6.08 26.32 -25.18
C GLY A 48 5.30 25.09 -24.80
N ASN A 49 5.17 24.17 -25.76
CA ASN A 49 4.60 22.85 -25.49
C ASN A 49 5.59 22.03 -24.66
N VAL A 50 5.06 21.27 -23.71
CA VAL A 50 5.80 20.32 -22.87
C VAL A 50 5.51 18.92 -23.38
N VAL A 51 6.55 18.19 -23.76
CA VAL A 51 6.44 16.79 -24.18
C VAL A 51 6.05 15.97 -22.96
N ASP A 52 5.17 14.96 -23.17
CA ASP A 52 4.84 13.98 -22.14
C ASP A 52 6.14 13.36 -21.61
N ASP A 53 6.28 12.98 -20.43
CA ASP A 53 7.47 12.42 -19.78
C ASP A 53 8.71 13.34 -19.62
N ALA A 54 8.73 14.52 -20.20
CA ALA A 54 9.81 15.48 -20.00
C ALA A 54 9.69 16.16 -18.62
N ALA A 55 10.84 16.49 -18.02
CA ALA A 55 10.87 17.35 -16.84
C ALA A 55 10.22 18.71 -17.17
N PHE A 56 9.50 19.29 -16.19
CA PHE A 56 8.96 20.65 -16.35
C PHE A 56 10.14 21.64 -16.42
N PRO A 57 10.28 22.39 -17.51
CA PRO A 57 11.33 23.40 -17.61
C PRO A 57 11.02 24.55 -16.65
N SER A 58 11.90 24.79 -15.69
CA SER A 58 11.69 25.77 -14.61
C SER A 58 11.68 27.22 -15.12
N ASP A 59 12.37 27.49 -16.23
CA ASP A 59 12.58 28.80 -16.83
C ASP A 59 11.54 29.18 -17.90
N SER A 60 10.69 28.24 -18.29
CA SER A 60 9.69 28.46 -19.33
C SER A 60 8.31 28.88 -18.82
N PHE A 61 8.11 28.97 -17.52
CA PHE A 61 6.85 29.41 -16.94
C PHE A 61 6.70 30.93 -17.00
N ARG A 62 5.52 31.39 -17.42
CA ARG A 62 5.11 32.80 -17.32
C ARG A 62 3.92 32.92 -16.38
N THR A 63 3.85 34.02 -15.66
CA THR A 63 2.68 34.37 -14.84
C THR A 63 1.52 34.74 -15.77
N VAL A 64 0.39 34.12 -15.54
CA VAL A 64 -0.89 34.42 -16.22
C VAL A 64 -1.75 35.34 -15.36
N GLU A 65 -1.81 35.03 -14.06
CA GLU A 65 -2.69 35.70 -13.11
C GLU A 65 -2.15 35.57 -11.70
N THR A 66 -2.39 36.59 -10.89
CA THR A 66 -2.09 36.56 -9.45
C THR A 66 -3.31 37.10 -8.69
N PHE A 67 -3.75 36.38 -7.67
CA PHE A 67 -4.89 36.76 -6.84
C PHE A 67 -4.57 36.57 -5.36
N PRO A 68 -5.25 37.31 -4.46
CA PRO A 68 -5.04 37.18 -3.02
C PRO A 68 -5.34 35.78 -2.51
N ASN A 69 -4.56 35.27 -1.59
CA ASN A 69 -4.84 34.03 -0.90
C ASN A 69 -5.81 34.31 0.28
N PRO A 70 -7.06 33.84 0.23
CA PRO A 70 -8.04 34.14 1.29
C PRO A 70 -7.76 33.44 2.62
N PHE A 71 -6.87 32.45 2.63
CA PHE A 71 -6.57 31.67 3.83
C PHE A 71 -5.55 32.32 4.75
N GLY A 72 -4.73 33.25 4.27
CA GLY A 72 -3.61 33.81 5.02
C GLY A 72 -2.49 32.82 5.35
N VAL A 73 -2.62 31.58 4.90
CA VAL A 73 -1.65 30.49 5.04
C VAL A 73 -1.61 29.69 3.74
N VAL A 74 -0.55 28.92 3.52
CA VAL A 74 -0.45 28.06 2.34
C VAL A 74 -1.47 26.92 2.46
N PRO A 75 -2.47 26.81 1.55
CA PRO A 75 -3.56 25.83 1.66
C PRO A 75 -3.15 24.43 1.16
N VAL A 76 -1.97 23.98 1.54
CA VAL A 76 -1.41 22.68 1.17
C VAL A 76 -0.86 22.01 2.40
N VAL A 77 -1.45 20.88 2.75
CA VAL A 77 -1.05 20.06 3.90
C VAL A 77 -0.31 18.82 3.40
N PRO A 78 0.99 18.68 3.66
CA PRO A 78 1.73 17.49 3.28
C PRO A 78 1.42 16.33 4.24
N VAL A 79 1.00 15.21 3.69
CA VAL A 79 0.84 13.95 4.44
C VAL A 79 2.16 13.18 4.31
N VAL A 80 2.98 13.26 5.35
CA VAL A 80 4.35 12.73 5.34
C VAL A 80 4.36 11.36 6.02
N ASN A 81 4.85 10.33 5.32
CA ASN A 81 5.07 9.02 5.89
C ASN A 81 6.50 8.90 6.44
N ARG A 82 6.65 8.38 7.67
CA ARG A 82 7.96 8.16 8.32
C ARG A 82 8.86 9.40 8.34
N GLY A 83 8.30 10.58 8.54
CA GLY A 83 9.10 11.81 8.66
C GLY A 83 10.15 11.67 9.77
N ARG A 84 11.42 11.91 9.44
CA ARG A 84 12.52 11.92 10.39
C ARG A 84 12.76 13.34 10.90
N LEU A 85 13.46 13.45 12.04
CA LEU A 85 13.67 14.74 12.68
C LEU A 85 14.35 15.78 11.77
N LEU A 86 15.26 15.34 10.91
CA LEU A 86 16.03 16.20 10.00
C LEU A 86 15.55 16.14 8.54
N GLU A 87 14.63 15.22 8.21
CA GLU A 87 14.08 15.05 6.86
C GLU A 87 12.61 15.41 6.89
N ALA A 88 12.24 16.44 6.14
CA ALA A 88 10.84 16.88 6.03
C ALA A 88 10.05 16.01 5.04
N ASP A 89 10.75 15.35 4.14
CA ASP A 89 10.17 14.52 3.11
C ASP A 89 9.99 13.08 3.64
N GLY A 90 8.85 12.50 3.35
CA GLY A 90 8.53 11.14 3.78
C GLY A 90 9.25 10.09 2.95
N VAL A 91 9.27 8.87 3.47
CA VAL A 91 9.83 7.69 2.80
C VAL A 91 8.69 6.77 2.36
N SER A 92 8.82 6.18 1.18
CA SER A 92 7.86 5.19 0.71
C SER A 92 7.87 3.94 1.62
N GLU A 93 6.69 3.42 1.95
CA GLU A 93 6.56 2.13 2.64
C GLU A 93 7.14 0.97 1.82
N MET A 94 7.20 1.12 0.50
CA MET A 94 7.76 0.12 -0.41
C MET A 94 9.29 0.19 -0.51
N GLY A 95 9.92 1.29 -0.07
CA GLY A 95 11.36 1.51 -0.26
C GLY A 95 12.22 0.37 0.28
N ASP A 96 11.86 -0.16 1.43
CA ASP A 96 12.61 -1.22 2.11
C ASP A 96 12.48 -2.60 1.43
N VAL A 97 11.51 -2.79 0.52
CA VAL A 97 11.18 -4.10 -0.08
C VAL A 97 11.28 -4.15 -1.60
N LEU A 98 11.56 -3.03 -2.27
CA LEU A 98 11.66 -2.97 -3.73
C LEU A 98 12.71 -3.95 -4.27
N ASP A 99 13.92 -3.92 -3.72
CA ASP A 99 15.02 -4.79 -4.15
C ASP A 99 14.72 -6.28 -3.92
N LEU A 100 14.01 -6.59 -2.82
CA LEU A 100 13.57 -7.96 -2.55
C LEU A 100 12.44 -8.40 -3.50
N SER A 101 11.55 -7.48 -3.87
CA SER A 101 10.52 -7.75 -4.87
C SER A 101 11.13 -8.03 -6.24
N ASP A 102 12.14 -7.26 -6.65
CA ASP A 102 12.87 -7.48 -7.90
C ASP A 102 13.64 -8.81 -7.89
N ALA A 103 14.26 -9.13 -6.76
CA ALA A 103 14.93 -10.43 -6.58
C ALA A 103 13.93 -11.61 -6.69
N LEU A 104 12.73 -11.46 -6.09
CA LEU A 104 11.66 -12.46 -6.20
C LEU A 104 11.19 -12.62 -7.64
N ASN A 105 10.93 -11.51 -8.34
CA ASN A 105 10.54 -11.51 -9.75
C ASN A 105 11.58 -12.20 -10.63
N LYS A 106 12.87 -11.89 -10.41
CA LYS A 106 13.96 -12.55 -11.13
C LYS A 106 13.98 -14.06 -10.85
N LEU A 107 13.87 -14.45 -9.58
CA LEU A 107 13.87 -15.85 -9.17
C LEU A 107 12.70 -16.63 -9.82
N MET A 108 11.52 -16.02 -9.88
CA MET A 108 10.35 -16.61 -10.54
C MET A 108 10.55 -16.74 -12.05
N ALA A 109 11.18 -15.75 -12.70
CA ALA A 109 11.54 -15.84 -14.11
C ALA A 109 12.55 -16.96 -14.37
N ASP A 110 13.59 -17.08 -13.54
CA ASP A 110 14.60 -18.14 -13.63
C ASP A 110 13.96 -19.54 -13.42
N LEU A 111 13.00 -19.64 -12.48
CA LEU A 111 12.22 -20.87 -12.26
C LEU A 111 11.43 -21.26 -13.51
N MET A 112 10.75 -20.32 -14.15
CA MET A 112 9.97 -20.58 -15.38
C MET A 112 10.88 -21.08 -16.51
N VAL A 113 12.01 -20.41 -16.73
CA VAL A 113 12.99 -20.82 -17.74
C VAL A 113 13.56 -22.21 -17.40
N THR A 114 13.94 -22.43 -16.15
CA THR A 114 14.50 -23.74 -15.74
C THR A 114 13.44 -24.83 -15.86
N SER A 115 12.17 -24.58 -15.54
CA SER A 115 11.09 -25.54 -15.68
C SER A 115 10.85 -25.95 -17.13
N GLU A 116 11.02 -25.05 -18.10
CA GLU A 116 10.93 -25.35 -19.52
C GLU A 116 12.06 -26.31 -19.95
N TYR A 117 13.30 -26.04 -19.50
CA TYR A 117 14.41 -26.96 -19.78
C TYR A 117 14.29 -28.28 -19.04
N TYR A 118 13.68 -28.29 -17.84
CA TYR A 118 13.41 -29.51 -17.09
C TYR A 118 12.38 -30.41 -17.80
N ALA A 119 11.33 -29.80 -18.34
CA ALA A 119 10.31 -30.53 -19.11
C ALA A 119 10.84 -31.13 -20.41
N ARG A 120 12.00 -30.65 -20.88
CA ARG A 120 12.66 -31.13 -22.11
C ARG A 120 14.13 -31.48 -21.86
N PRO A 121 14.42 -32.54 -21.11
CA PRO A 121 15.79 -32.88 -20.75
C PRO A 121 16.63 -33.15 -22.01
N ARG A 122 17.81 -32.55 -22.05
CA ARG A 122 18.76 -32.76 -23.16
C ARG A 122 19.31 -34.16 -23.11
N ARG A 123 19.26 -34.85 -24.24
CA ARG A 123 19.82 -36.15 -24.44
C ARG A 123 21.21 -36.03 -25.07
N TRP A 124 22.08 -36.96 -24.78
CA TRP A 124 23.37 -37.03 -25.39
C TRP A 124 23.64 -38.47 -25.88
N ALA A 125 24.46 -38.59 -26.92
CA ALA A 125 24.94 -39.86 -27.41
C ALA A 125 26.45 -39.75 -27.64
N THR A 126 27.18 -40.83 -27.36
CA THR A 126 28.61 -40.95 -27.64
C THR A 126 28.86 -42.22 -28.45
N GLY A 127 29.96 -42.24 -29.21
CA GLY A 127 30.31 -43.40 -30.08
C GLY A 127 29.49 -43.45 -31.38
N LEU A 128 28.85 -42.32 -31.75
CA LEU A 128 28.19 -42.19 -33.05
C LEU A 128 29.22 -41.71 -34.10
N GLU A 129 29.14 -42.26 -35.30
CA GLU A 129 29.86 -41.76 -36.45
C GLU A 129 29.18 -40.44 -36.90
N ILE A 130 29.97 -39.37 -37.05
CA ILE A 130 29.46 -38.09 -37.53
C ILE A 130 29.36 -38.14 -39.03
N VAL A 131 28.14 -38.18 -39.57
CA VAL A 131 27.86 -38.10 -41.00
C VAL A 131 27.84 -36.64 -41.40
N GLU A 132 28.60 -36.30 -42.44
CA GLU A 132 28.62 -34.96 -43.03
C GLU A 132 27.72 -34.93 -44.28
N ASP A 133 27.10 -33.80 -44.56
CA ASP A 133 26.38 -33.56 -45.81
C ASP A 133 27.36 -33.27 -46.96
N ASP A 134 26.83 -33.09 -48.18
CA ASP A 134 27.61 -32.79 -49.35
C ASP A 134 28.41 -31.47 -49.27
N ASP A 135 28.06 -30.59 -48.34
CA ASP A 135 28.72 -29.31 -48.05
C ASP A 135 29.70 -29.38 -46.87
N GLY A 136 29.90 -30.56 -46.26
CA GLY A 136 30.82 -30.79 -45.15
C GLY A 136 30.28 -30.37 -43.77
N ASN A 137 28.97 -30.12 -43.63
CA ASN A 137 28.38 -29.84 -42.35
C ASN A 137 27.93 -31.11 -41.64
N PRO A 138 28.08 -31.22 -40.30
CA PRO A 138 27.63 -32.35 -39.55
C PRO A 138 26.09 -32.48 -39.57
N VAL A 139 25.60 -33.60 -40.08
CA VAL A 139 24.16 -33.92 -40.07
C VAL A 139 23.78 -34.41 -38.66
N LYS A 140 22.72 -33.85 -38.09
CA LYS A 140 22.20 -34.30 -36.80
C LYS A 140 21.62 -35.73 -36.96
N PRO A 141 22.17 -36.72 -36.26
CA PRO A 141 21.80 -38.13 -36.50
C PRO A 141 20.39 -38.48 -36.01
N PHE A 142 19.79 -37.61 -35.19
CA PHE A 142 18.46 -37.84 -34.60
C PHE A 142 17.58 -36.62 -34.75
N SER A 143 16.28 -36.87 -34.92
CA SER A 143 15.23 -35.84 -34.87
C SER A 143 15.22 -35.17 -33.50
N ALA A 144 14.86 -33.87 -33.49
CA ALA A 144 14.63 -33.13 -32.27
C ALA A 144 13.22 -33.38 -31.65
N ALA A 145 12.43 -34.29 -32.26
CA ALA A 145 11.11 -34.63 -31.76
C ALA A 145 11.19 -35.34 -30.39
N LEU A 146 10.30 -34.97 -29.50
CA LEU A 146 10.29 -35.47 -28.11
C LEU A 146 9.94 -36.96 -28.02
N ASP A 147 9.21 -37.50 -29.01
CA ASP A 147 8.67 -38.85 -29.03
C ASP A 147 9.58 -39.86 -29.78
N ASP A 148 10.68 -39.40 -30.38
CA ASP A 148 11.58 -40.25 -31.13
C ASP A 148 12.49 -41.08 -30.21
N ILE A 149 12.54 -42.39 -30.46
CA ILE A 149 13.48 -43.29 -29.80
C ILE A 149 14.78 -43.32 -30.61
N TRP A 150 15.86 -42.88 -30.00
CA TRP A 150 17.20 -42.93 -30.60
C TRP A 150 17.69 -44.37 -30.68
N GLN A 151 18.07 -44.77 -31.84
CA GLN A 151 18.58 -46.11 -32.11
C GLN A 151 19.93 -46.03 -32.83
N SER A 152 20.84 -46.95 -32.54
CA SER A 152 22.12 -47.07 -33.22
C SER A 152 22.49 -48.56 -33.32
N GLU A 153 23.00 -48.97 -34.45
CA GLU A 153 23.53 -50.33 -34.67
C GLU A 153 24.97 -50.45 -34.17
N ALA A 154 25.66 -49.36 -33.89
CA ALA A 154 27.06 -49.39 -33.46
C ALA A 154 27.12 -49.81 -31.96
N PRO A 155 27.88 -50.91 -31.66
CA PRO A 155 27.92 -51.50 -30.31
C PRO A 155 28.61 -50.60 -29.26
N GLU A 156 29.38 -49.63 -29.71
CA GLU A 156 30.07 -48.62 -28.84
C GLU A 156 29.20 -47.42 -28.46
N THR A 157 27.99 -47.30 -29.05
CA THR A 157 27.12 -46.17 -28.81
C THR A 157 26.55 -46.24 -27.40
N LYS A 158 26.69 -45.11 -26.66
CA LYS A 158 26.06 -44.94 -25.37
C LYS A 158 25.10 -43.73 -25.44
N PHE A 159 23.91 -43.93 -24.96
CA PHE A 159 22.90 -42.91 -24.82
C PHE A 159 22.74 -42.51 -23.36
N GLY A 160 22.48 -41.25 -23.13
CA GLY A 160 22.18 -40.76 -21.81
C GLY A 160 21.38 -39.47 -21.87
N GLN A 161 21.00 -39.04 -20.74
CA GLN A 161 20.25 -37.81 -20.55
C GLN A 161 20.95 -37.03 -19.45
N PHE A 162 21.04 -35.70 -19.60
CA PHE A 162 21.52 -34.86 -18.53
C PHE A 162 20.53 -34.89 -17.36
N ASP A 163 21.06 -34.85 -16.15
CA ASP A 163 20.21 -34.80 -14.96
C ASP A 163 19.29 -33.58 -15.01
N ALA A 164 18.07 -33.80 -14.59
CA ALA A 164 17.09 -32.74 -14.50
C ALA A 164 17.46 -31.75 -13.40
N ALA A 165 17.29 -30.47 -13.67
CA ALA A 165 17.50 -29.45 -12.66
C ALA A 165 16.50 -29.63 -11.51
N ARG A 166 16.97 -29.47 -10.28
CA ARG A 166 16.08 -29.50 -9.09
C ARG A 166 15.42 -28.15 -8.93
N LEU A 167 14.08 -28.13 -8.90
CA LEU A 167 13.28 -26.92 -8.79
C LEU A 167 13.02 -26.54 -7.32
N ASP A 168 13.24 -27.45 -6.38
CA ASP A 168 12.98 -27.24 -4.95
C ASP A 168 13.74 -26.02 -4.40
N GLY A 169 14.99 -25.83 -4.83
CA GLY A 169 15.79 -24.67 -4.40
C GLY A 169 15.20 -23.31 -4.77
N TYR A 170 14.42 -23.23 -5.85
CA TYR A 170 13.73 -22.00 -6.23
C TYR A 170 12.55 -21.70 -5.31
N THR A 171 11.79 -22.72 -4.93
CA THR A 171 10.65 -22.57 -4.01
C THR A 171 11.12 -22.19 -2.61
N ASP A 172 12.21 -22.81 -2.13
CA ASP A 172 12.81 -22.48 -0.85
C ASP A 172 13.36 -21.04 -0.81
N ALA A 173 14.05 -20.64 -1.88
CA ALA A 173 14.56 -19.27 -2.01
C ALA A 173 13.42 -18.24 -2.11
N ALA A 174 12.33 -18.54 -2.84
CA ALA A 174 11.16 -17.68 -2.92
C ALA A 174 10.49 -17.52 -1.55
N ALA A 175 10.34 -18.63 -0.80
CA ALA A 175 9.80 -18.61 0.55
C ALA A 175 10.67 -17.74 1.49
N LEU A 176 12.00 -17.88 1.41
CA LEU A 176 12.94 -17.09 2.21
C LEU A 176 12.81 -15.59 1.90
N ILE A 177 12.80 -15.20 0.62
CA ILE A 177 12.65 -13.79 0.22
C ILE A 177 11.28 -13.25 0.70
N THR A 178 10.21 -14.01 0.52
CA THR A 178 8.87 -13.64 0.98
C THR A 178 8.83 -13.44 2.51
N GLN A 179 9.52 -14.29 3.26
CA GLN A 179 9.65 -14.16 4.71
C GLN A 179 10.40 -12.89 5.10
N GLN A 180 11.48 -12.53 4.37
CA GLN A 180 12.21 -11.28 4.60
C GLN A 180 11.33 -10.06 4.30
N ILE A 181 10.55 -10.07 3.22
CA ILE A 181 9.56 -9.03 2.92
C ILE A 181 8.58 -8.88 4.09
N GLY A 182 8.03 -9.99 4.60
CA GLY A 182 7.15 -9.97 5.77
C GLY A 182 7.79 -9.36 7.00
N ALA A 183 9.04 -9.73 7.30
CA ALA A 183 9.79 -9.21 8.44
C ALA A 183 10.01 -7.69 8.34
N LEU A 184 10.39 -7.18 7.17
CA LEU A 184 10.64 -5.74 6.95
C LEU A 184 9.34 -4.92 6.94
N THR A 185 8.27 -5.46 6.38
CA THR A 185 6.97 -4.79 6.31
C THR A 185 6.15 -4.90 7.60
N GLY A 186 6.50 -5.85 8.48
CA GLY A 186 5.70 -6.22 9.64
C GLY A 186 4.42 -6.98 9.30
N LEU A 187 4.30 -7.49 8.08
CA LEU A 187 3.16 -8.30 7.65
C LEU A 187 3.22 -9.70 8.26
N PRO A 188 2.11 -10.20 8.80
CA PRO A 188 2.03 -11.57 9.31
C PRO A 188 2.27 -12.60 8.21
N PRO A 189 2.91 -13.75 8.51
CA PRO A 189 3.21 -14.79 7.50
C PRO A 189 1.99 -15.29 6.73
N HIS A 190 0.83 -15.38 7.38
CA HIS A 190 -0.41 -15.84 6.75
C HIS A 190 -0.96 -14.87 5.69
N TYR A 191 -0.61 -13.58 5.73
CA TYR A 191 -0.97 -12.60 4.68
C TYR A 191 -0.13 -12.79 3.41
N LEU A 192 1.04 -13.40 3.55
CA LEU A 192 1.96 -13.68 2.46
C LEU A 192 1.83 -15.10 1.90
N GLY A 193 0.81 -15.84 2.32
CA GLY A 193 0.61 -17.24 1.90
C GLY A 193 1.56 -18.23 2.56
N LEU A 194 2.36 -17.81 3.52
CA LEU A 194 3.25 -18.67 4.29
C LEU A 194 2.44 -19.29 5.44
N HIS A 195 1.88 -20.46 5.18
CA HIS A 195 1.09 -21.20 6.16
C HIS A 195 1.95 -22.31 6.78
N GLY A 196 1.83 -22.49 8.10
CA GLY A 196 2.32 -23.71 8.75
C GLY A 196 1.37 -24.88 8.50
N ASP A 197 1.84 -26.09 8.74
CA ASP A 197 1.07 -27.33 8.53
C ASP A 197 -0.18 -27.46 9.40
N GLN A 198 -0.34 -26.62 10.41
CA GLN A 198 -1.50 -26.59 11.30
C GLN A 198 -2.16 -25.21 11.33
N PRO A 199 -3.51 -25.15 11.39
CA PRO A 199 -4.21 -23.89 11.53
C PRO A 199 -3.84 -23.22 12.85
N ALA A 200 -3.39 -21.97 12.78
CA ALA A 200 -3.06 -21.19 13.96
C ALA A 200 -4.32 -20.87 14.78
N SER A 201 -4.18 -20.84 16.10
CA SER A 201 -5.28 -20.39 16.97
C SER A 201 -5.55 -18.89 16.74
N ALA A 202 -6.77 -18.45 17.08
CA ALA A 202 -7.14 -17.03 16.96
C ALA A 202 -6.20 -16.10 17.78
N ASP A 203 -5.65 -16.59 18.89
CA ASP A 203 -4.69 -15.83 19.71
C ASP A 203 -3.31 -15.79 19.06
N ALA A 204 -2.86 -16.87 18.41
CA ALA A 204 -1.62 -16.90 17.67
C ALA A 204 -1.67 -15.97 16.45
N ILE A 205 -2.79 -15.94 15.75
CA ILE A 205 -3.02 -15.01 14.63
C ILE A 205 -2.90 -13.57 15.11
N ARG A 206 -3.59 -13.20 16.19
CA ARG A 206 -3.52 -11.85 16.76
C ARG A 206 -2.12 -11.47 17.24
N SER A 207 -1.41 -12.40 17.87
CA SER A 207 0.00 -12.17 18.26
C SER A 207 0.88 -11.88 17.04
N SER A 208 0.65 -12.58 15.93
CA SER A 208 1.40 -12.34 14.69
C SER A 208 1.04 -11.00 14.02
N GLU A 209 -0.17 -10.48 14.24
CA GLU A 209 -0.62 -9.18 13.72
C GLU A 209 -0.14 -7.97 14.56
N ALA A 210 0.39 -8.19 15.76
CA ALA A 210 0.74 -7.11 16.70
C ALA A 210 1.71 -6.07 16.09
N SER A 211 2.68 -6.51 15.29
CA SER A 211 3.63 -5.61 14.60
C SER A 211 2.92 -4.73 13.58
N LEU A 212 2.05 -5.31 12.77
CA LEU A 212 1.25 -4.59 11.77
C LEU A 212 0.31 -3.57 12.45
N VAL A 213 -0.38 -3.97 13.51
CA VAL A 213 -1.27 -3.09 14.29
C VAL A 213 -0.51 -1.91 14.89
N ALA A 214 0.67 -2.15 15.49
CA ALA A 214 1.50 -1.08 16.03
C ALA A 214 1.95 -0.09 14.94
N ARG A 215 2.30 -0.59 13.74
CA ARG A 215 2.63 0.24 12.57
C ARG A 215 1.43 1.04 12.10
N CYS A 216 0.25 0.44 11.99
CA CYS A 216 -0.99 1.14 11.66
C CYS A 216 -1.30 2.27 12.66
N HIS A 217 -1.17 2.03 13.97
CA HIS A 217 -1.38 3.06 14.98
C HIS A 217 -0.37 4.22 14.85
N SER A 218 0.88 3.93 14.47
CA SER A 218 1.86 4.99 14.20
C SER A 218 1.47 5.83 12.99
N LEU A 219 1.03 5.19 11.90
CA LEU A 219 0.53 5.89 10.70
C LEU A 219 -0.74 6.69 10.98
N GLN A 220 -1.69 6.12 11.73
CA GLN A 220 -2.91 6.82 12.13
C GLN A 220 -2.61 8.12 12.89
N ARG A 221 -1.64 8.11 13.82
CA ARG A 221 -1.23 9.33 14.53
C ARG A 221 -0.64 10.37 13.58
N THR A 222 0.28 9.96 12.70
CA THR A 222 0.95 10.87 11.77
C THR A 222 -0.02 11.45 10.75
N PHE A 223 -0.83 10.62 10.13
CA PHE A 223 -1.80 11.05 9.12
C PHE A 223 -3.00 11.76 9.74
N GLY A 224 -3.39 11.38 10.96
CA GLY A 224 -4.45 12.03 11.71
C GLY A 224 -4.17 13.50 11.95
N ALA A 225 -2.94 13.85 12.32
CA ALA A 225 -2.53 15.24 12.48
C ALA A 225 -2.66 16.04 11.17
N ALA A 226 -2.25 15.45 10.04
CA ALA A 226 -2.39 16.09 8.73
C ALA A 226 -3.87 16.27 8.33
N TRP A 227 -4.72 15.26 8.54
CA TRP A 227 -6.15 15.36 8.26
C TRP A 227 -6.86 16.37 9.16
N ALA A 228 -6.49 16.48 10.43
CA ALA A 228 -7.00 17.51 11.32
C ALA A 228 -6.65 18.92 10.80
N GLU A 229 -5.44 19.11 10.26
CA GLU A 229 -5.05 20.39 9.64
C GLU A 229 -5.84 20.68 8.36
N VAL A 230 -6.09 19.68 7.51
CA VAL A 230 -6.97 19.83 6.35
C VAL A 230 -8.37 20.28 6.78
N ALA A 231 -8.92 19.66 7.82
CA ALA A 231 -10.24 20.03 8.34
C ALA A 231 -10.26 21.47 8.90
N ARG A 232 -9.21 21.91 9.61
CA ARG A 232 -9.07 23.30 10.07
C ARG A 232 -9.07 24.27 8.91
N LEU A 233 -8.29 24.02 7.86
CA LEU A 233 -8.27 24.86 6.66
C LEU A 233 -9.63 24.92 5.97
N MET A 234 -10.35 23.78 5.88
CA MET A 234 -11.70 23.75 5.30
C MET A 234 -12.72 24.55 6.10
N LEU A 235 -12.64 24.51 7.42
CA LEU A 235 -13.54 25.24 8.30
C LEU A 235 -13.20 26.74 8.37
N ALA A 236 -11.92 27.11 8.28
CA ALA A 236 -11.48 28.51 8.23
C ALA A 236 -12.10 29.25 7.05
N VAL A 237 -12.38 28.59 5.92
CA VAL A 237 -13.09 29.19 4.76
C VAL A 237 -14.53 29.55 5.10
N ARG A 238 -15.16 28.80 5.98
CA ARG A 238 -16.58 28.97 6.32
C ARG A 238 -16.83 29.98 7.43
N ALA A 239 -15.79 30.57 8.03
CA ALA A 239 -15.81 31.59 9.08
C ALA A 239 -16.65 31.24 10.34
N ASP A 240 -17.00 29.97 10.59
CA ASP A 240 -18.11 29.60 11.43
C ASP A 240 -17.81 28.58 12.54
N ALA A 241 -16.54 28.24 12.79
CA ALA A 241 -16.28 27.19 13.76
C ALA A 241 -15.06 27.47 14.65
N ASP A 242 -15.20 27.14 15.91
CA ASP A 242 -14.09 26.93 16.82
C ASP A 242 -13.27 25.73 16.31
N THR A 243 -12.08 26.01 15.80
CA THR A 243 -11.23 25.02 15.10
C THR A 243 -10.18 24.40 16.02
N GLN A 244 -10.25 24.62 17.34
CA GLN A 244 -9.18 24.27 18.26
C GLN A 244 -9.12 22.77 18.56
N ASP A 245 -10.26 22.08 18.60
CA ASP A 245 -10.37 20.67 19.05
C ASP A 245 -10.75 19.69 17.93
N ILE A 246 -10.16 19.84 16.74
CA ILE A 246 -10.39 18.90 15.64
C ILE A 246 -9.45 17.72 15.79
N GLU A 247 -10.03 16.55 15.99
CA GLU A 247 -9.33 15.28 16.03
C GLU A 247 -9.83 14.33 14.93
N THR A 248 -8.91 13.55 14.36
CA THR A 248 -9.26 12.50 13.37
C THR A 248 -9.53 11.20 14.10
N VAL A 249 -10.77 10.74 14.05
CA VAL A 249 -11.17 9.43 14.59
C VAL A 249 -10.93 8.35 13.55
N TRP A 250 -10.11 7.39 13.88
CA TRP A 250 -9.79 6.25 13.04
C TRP A 250 -10.58 5.01 13.46
N LYS A 251 -10.94 4.18 12.48
CA LYS A 251 -11.39 2.84 12.78
C LYS A 251 -10.24 2.02 13.38
N SER A 252 -10.55 1.13 14.33
CA SER A 252 -9.54 0.25 14.94
C SER A 252 -8.77 -0.53 13.87
N ALA A 253 -7.45 -0.57 14.01
CA ALA A 253 -6.58 -1.37 13.16
C ALA A 253 -6.62 -2.86 13.54
N GLU A 254 -7.10 -3.20 14.72
CA GLU A 254 -7.18 -4.58 15.20
C GLU A 254 -8.33 -5.34 14.55
N THR A 255 -8.07 -6.57 14.14
CA THR A 255 -9.07 -7.48 13.59
C THR A 255 -9.77 -8.22 14.74
N ARG A 256 -10.84 -7.62 15.28
CA ARG A 256 -11.65 -8.25 16.33
C ARG A 256 -12.94 -8.82 15.74
N THR A 257 -13.31 -10.03 16.17
CA THR A 257 -14.64 -10.58 15.83
C THR A 257 -15.73 -9.82 16.57
N PRO A 258 -16.97 -9.76 16.04
CA PRO A 258 -18.08 -9.11 16.73
C PRO A 258 -18.31 -9.63 18.16
N ALA A 259 -18.10 -10.94 18.39
CA ALA A 259 -18.20 -11.53 19.73
C ALA A 259 -17.15 -10.99 20.70
N GLN A 260 -15.90 -10.82 20.24
CA GLN A 260 -14.82 -10.26 21.05
C GLN A 260 -15.01 -8.76 21.32
N GLN A 261 -15.55 -8.02 20.35
CA GLN A 261 -15.91 -6.62 20.55
C GLN A 261 -17.03 -6.50 21.59
N ALA A 262 -18.06 -7.36 21.51
CA ALA A 262 -19.15 -7.36 22.48
C ALA A 262 -18.67 -7.73 23.91
N ASP A 263 -17.79 -8.70 24.05
CA ASP A 263 -17.18 -9.09 25.34
C ASP A 263 -16.33 -7.97 25.92
N ALA A 264 -15.49 -7.33 25.09
CA ALA A 264 -14.67 -6.17 25.50
C ALA A 264 -15.54 -5.00 25.96
N ALA A 265 -16.57 -4.63 25.18
CA ALA A 265 -17.49 -3.56 25.55
C ALA A 265 -18.25 -3.87 26.86
N ALA A 266 -18.72 -5.11 27.04
CA ALA A 266 -19.40 -5.54 28.25
C ALA A 266 -18.47 -5.43 29.48
N LYS A 267 -17.20 -5.82 29.36
CA LYS A 267 -16.20 -5.70 30.43
C LYS A 267 -15.93 -4.22 30.79
N LEU A 268 -15.78 -3.35 29.79
CA LEU A 268 -15.58 -1.92 30.01
C LEU A 268 -16.77 -1.28 30.74
N VAL A 269 -17.99 -1.61 30.32
CA VAL A 269 -19.21 -1.12 30.99
C VAL A 269 -19.31 -1.64 32.41
N ASN A 270 -18.95 -2.89 32.67
CA ASN A 270 -18.98 -3.48 34.03
C ASN A 270 -17.99 -2.83 35.00
N ILE A 271 -16.88 -2.27 34.53
CA ILE A 271 -15.92 -1.52 35.35
C ILE A 271 -16.30 -0.03 35.52
N GLY A 272 -17.46 0.39 34.99
CA GLY A 272 -18.02 1.73 35.15
C GLY A 272 -17.83 2.68 33.97
N MET A 273 -17.31 2.22 32.84
CA MET A 273 -17.22 3.07 31.63
C MET A 273 -18.64 3.33 31.09
N PRO A 274 -19.00 4.58 30.74
CA PRO A 274 -20.27 4.85 30.07
C PRO A 274 -20.40 4.05 28.78
N LEU A 275 -21.60 3.50 28.53
CA LEU A 275 -21.86 2.64 27.38
C LEU A 275 -21.50 3.34 26.05
N GLU A 276 -21.80 4.63 25.95
CA GLU A 276 -21.54 5.43 24.75
C GLU A 276 -20.06 5.48 24.42
N VAL A 277 -19.21 5.61 25.44
CA VAL A 277 -17.75 5.62 25.30
C VAL A 277 -17.26 4.23 24.89
N ALA A 278 -17.79 3.18 25.54
CA ALA A 278 -17.43 1.81 25.17
C ALA A 278 -17.85 1.47 23.73
N LEU A 279 -18.98 1.96 23.24
CA LEU A 279 -19.42 1.79 21.86
C LEU A 279 -18.54 2.55 20.86
N ALA A 280 -18.11 3.78 21.21
CA ALA A 280 -17.19 4.54 20.40
C ALA A 280 -15.83 3.82 20.29
N ASP A 281 -15.23 3.45 21.43
CA ASP A 281 -13.87 2.92 21.50
C ASP A 281 -13.76 1.50 20.95
N VAL A 282 -14.73 0.63 21.22
CA VAL A 282 -14.63 -0.78 20.85
C VAL A 282 -15.19 -1.05 19.46
N PHE A 283 -16.31 -0.42 19.09
CA PHE A 283 -16.97 -0.64 17.81
C PHE A 283 -16.63 0.45 16.77
N GLY A 284 -16.00 1.55 17.18
CA GLY A 284 -15.73 2.68 16.30
C GLY A 284 -17.01 3.35 15.80
N MET A 285 -18.06 3.37 16.62
CA MET A 285 -19.34 3.98 16.24
C MET A 285 -19.21 5.50 16.13
N SER A 286 -19.82 6.06 15.08
CA SER A 286 -19.89 7.50 14.91
C SER A 286 -20.79 8.15 15.98
N PRO A 287 -20.62 9.45 16.27
CA PRO A 287 -21.51 10.17 17.19
C PRO A 287 -22.99 10.06 16.80
N SER A 288 -23.31 10.02 15.50
CA SER A 288 -24.67 9.83 14.99
C SER A 288 -25.21 8.43 15.27
N ASP A 289 -24.37 7.40 15.19
CA ASP A 289 -24.76 6.04 15.52
C ASP A 289 -25.02 5.87 17.03
N ILE A 290 -24.15 6.49 17.85
CA ILE A 290 -24.31 6.50 19.30
C ILE A 290 -25.60 7.21 19.71
N GLU A 291 -25.93 8.32 19.06
CA GLU A 291 -27.19 9.02 19.34
C GLU A 291 -28.42 8.18 18.94
N ARG A 292 -28.34 7.43 17.81
CA ARG A 292 -29.41 6.46 17.46
C ARG A 292 -29.56 5.36 18.51
N VAL A 293 -28.48 4.82 19.03
CA VAL A 293 -28.51 3.82 20.12
C VAL A 293 -29.13 4.43 21.38
N ARG A 294 -28.76 5.66 21.73
CA ARG A 294 -29.32 6.39 22.87
C ARG A 294 -30.83 6.60 22.73
N GLN A 295 -31.29 7.03 21.56
CA GLN A 295 -32.72 7.21 21.27
C GLN A 295 -33.49 5.89 21.34
N ALA A 296 -32.95 4.81 20.75
CA ALA A 296 -33.57 3.49 20.81
C ALA A 296 -33.68 2.97 22.26
N ARG A 297 -32.65 3.19 23.10
CA ARG A 297 -32.72 2.80 24.52
C ARG A 297 -33.70 3.63 25.31
N ARG A 298 -33.82 4.95 25.03
CA ARG A 298 -34.84 5.80 25.65
C ARG A 298 -36.25 5.35 25.25
N GLY A 299 -36.48 5.04 23.97
CA GLY A 299 -37.75 4.48 23.49
C GLY A 299 -38.11 3.18 24.21
N ALA A 300 -37.17 2.24 24.26
CA ALA A 300 -37.42 0.94 24.95
C ALA A 300 -37.68 1.13 26.47
N ALA A 301 -37.01 2.09 27.12
CA ALA A 301 -37.26 2.39 28.53
C ALA A 301 -38.65 3.02 28.77
N LEU A 302 -39.10 3.89 27.85
CA LEU A 302 -40.45 4.47 27.90
C LEU A 302 -41.53 3.45 27.63
N ASP A 303 -41.32 2.55 26.64
CA ASP A 303 -42.21 1.43 26.36
C ASP A 303 -42.33 0.49 27.58
N ALA A 304 -41.19 0.18 28.21
CA ALA A 304 -41.15 -0.63 29.44
C ALA A 304 -41.84 0.07 30.65
N ALA A 305 -41.84 1.40 30.68
CA ALA A 305 -42.55 2.16 31.71
C ALA A 305 -44.04 2.35 31.42
N GLY A 306 -44.57 1.81 30.31
CA GLY A 306 -45.97 1.89 29.92
C GLY A 306 -46.42 3.30 29.48
N VAL A 307 -45.50 4.16 29.06
CA VAL A 307 -45.78 5.52 28.54
C VAL A 307 -46.18 5.42 27.08
N ASP A 308 -47.48 5.46 26.81
CA ASP A 308 -48.03 5.46 25.44
C ASP A 308 -48.19 6.92 24.94
N PHE A 309 -47.24 7.35 24.08
CA PHE A 309 -47.29 8.68 23.47
C PHE A 309 -48.32 8.84 22.35
N SER A 310 -49.01 7.78 21.93
CA SER A 310 -50.09 7.89 20.95
C SER A 310 -51.32 8.62 21.49
N LYS A 311 -51.38 8.85 22.80
CA LYS A 311 -52.45 9.53 23.52
C LYS A 311 -52.16 11.00 23.92
N VAL A 312 -50.99 11.50 23.52
CA VAL A 312 -50.65 12.92 23.77
C VAL A 312 -51.07 13.70 22.54
N GLU A 313 -52.24 14.31 22.56
CA GLU A 313 -52.64 15.37 21.61
C GLU A 313 -51.76 16.59 21.85
N LEU A 314 -51.06 17.08 20.79
CA LEU A 314 -50.32 18.30 20.76
C LEU A 314 -51.21 19.46 20.40
#